data_603cb08ada21543c4e7aed36f87dff50
#
_entry.id   603cb08ada21543c4e7aed36f87dff50
#
_cell.length_a   1.000
_cell.length_b   1.000
_cell.length_c   1.000
_cell.angle_alpha   90.00
_cell.angle_beta   90.00
_cell.angle_gamma   90.00
#
_symmetry.space_group_name_H-M   'P 1'
#
loop_
_entity.id
_entity.type
_entity.pdbx_description
1 polymer ?
#
loop_
_entity_poly.entity_id
_entity_poly.type
_entity_poly.pdbx_seq_one_letter_code
_entity_poly.pdbx_strand_id
1 'polypeptide(L)'
;EKNLNNSLKNNYTPLVNLISEIKKKKLKTKIIYLSTVQVYGREFNRKKISENFEKRIENIYSLTHSMCEDLLYFNNKTIKFHCLRISNTFGMPILPKIDCWWLVLNNFCKDAINKNKIIINSDGSALRDFISLDLVYETIVRLVGKDSNIPFINVCSGNTTSIREIAHKISKNNYFKNKIKIVIKKKRFTPKKKFKYDTSILKKLSVNTNENINERITTFLKCLNKT
;
A
#
# COMPACT_ATOMS: atom_id res chain seq x y z
N GLU A 1 -1.65 9.70 18.50
CA GLU A 1 -2.42 10.18 17.34
C GLU A 1 -1.73 11.41 16.78
N LYS A 2 -1.32 11.38 15.50
CA LYS A 2 -0.78 12.57 14.84
C LYS A 2 -1.89 13.61 14.78
N ASN A 3 -1.58 14.83 15.18
CA ASN A 3 -2.50 15.96 15.17
C ASN A 3 -3.18 16.09 13.78
N LEU A 4 -4.52 16.17 13.76
CA LEU A 4 -5.33 16.31 12.55
C LEU A 4 -4.84 17.48 11.67
N ASN A 5 -4.51 18.61 12.29
CA ASN A 5 -4.01 19.79 11.60
C ASN A 5 -2.74 19.50 10.79
N ASN A 6 -1.79 18.74 11.36
CA ASN A 6 -0.57 18.35 10.64
C ASN A 6 -0.88 17.42 9.46
N SER A 7 -1.83 16.50 9.64
CA SER A 7 -2.24 15.60 8.57
C SER A 7 -2.95 16.32 7.44
N LEU A 8 -3.82 17.30 7.76
CA LEU A 8 -4.46 18.16 6.77
C LEU A 8 -3.42 19.02 6.03
N LYS A 9 -2.51 19.67 6.76
CA LYS A 9 -1.44 20.49 6.18
C LYS A 9 -0.55 19.69 5.22
N ASN A 10 -0.24 18.43 5.55
CA ASN A 10 0.69 17.62 4.77
C ASN A 10 0.03 16.84 3.62
N ASN A 11 -1.25 16.46 3.76
CA ASN A 11 -1.92 15.59 2.78
C ASN A 11 -2.97 16.36 1.95
N TYR A 12 -3.81 17.18 2.60
CA TYR A 12 -4.98 17.78 1.95
C TYR A 12 -4.66 19.16 1.34
N THR A 13 -4.04 20.05 2.12
CA THR A 13 -3.74 21.41 1.68
C THR A 13 -2.90 21.49 0.40
N PRO A 14 -1.85 20.64 0.22
CA PRO A 14 -1.09 20.66 -1.04
C PRO A 14 -1.94 20.33 -2.27
N LEU A 15 -2.89 19.40 -2.13
CA LEU A 15 -3.79 19.05 -3.24
C LEU A 15 -4.77 20.19 -3.55
N VAL A 16 -5.31 20.86 -2.53
CA VAL A 16 -6.18 22.05 -2.71
C VAL A 16 -5.43 23.12 -3.49
N ASN A 17 -4.20 23.43 -3.09
CA ASN A 17 -3.36 24.44 -3.75
C ASN A 17 -3.05 24.03 -5.21
N LEU A 18 -2.69 22.76 -5.44
CA LEU A 18 -2.43 22.24 -6.79
C LEU A 18 -3.66 22.41 -7.70
N ILE A 19 -4.84 22.01 -7.23
CA ILE A 19 -6.09 22.12 -7.98
C ILE A 19 -6.40 23.60 -8.29
N SER A 20 -6.21 24.49 -7.32
CA SER A 20 -6.40 25.92 -7.49
C SER A 20 -5.51 26.49 -8.60
N GLU A 21 -4.21 26.15 -8.58
CA GLU A 21 -3.27 26.62 -9.60
C GLU A 21 -3.54 26.03 -11.00
N ILE A 22 -3.93 24.76 -11.08
CA ILE A 22 -4.34 24.11 -12.34
C ILE A 22 -5.51 24.86 -12.96
N LYS A 23 -6.53 25.20 -12.16
CA LYS A 23 -7.70 25.94 -12.64
C LYS A 23 -7.35 27.36 -13.04
N LYS A 24 -6.61 28.09 -12.20
CA LYS A 24 -6.18 29.46 -12.46
C LYS A 24 -5.40 29.58 -13.76
N LYS A 25 -4.49 28.66 -14.00
CA LYS A 25 -3.64 28.62 -15.20
C LYS A 25 -4.27 27.89 -16.38
N LYS A 26 -5.49 27.36 -16.24
CA LYS A 26 -6.22 26.58 -17.27
C LYS A 26 -5.37 25.42 -17.83
N LEU A 27 -4.61 24.75 -16.99
CA LEU A 27 -3.71 23.67 -17.40
C LEU A 27 -4.49 22.43 -17.81
N LYS A 28 -4.17 21.88 -18.98
CA LYS A 28 -4.64 20.55 -19.42
C LYS A 28 -3.70 19.49 -18.83
N THR A 29 -4.00 18.99 -17.63
CA THR A 29 -3.17 18.02 -16.93
C THR A 29 -3.99 16.90 -16.34
N LYS A 30 -3.30 15.82 -15.94
CA LYS A 30 -3.86 14.66 -15.26
C LYS A 30 -3.18 14.52 -13.91
N ILE A 31 -3.95 14.27 -12.86
CA ILE A 31 -3.44 14.01 -11.51
C ILE A 31 -3.48 12.50 -11.25
N ILE A 32 -2.34 11.90 -10.88
CA ILE A 32 -2.27 10.55 -10.31
C ILE A 32 -2.03 10.72 -8.81
N TYR A 33 -3.07 10.46 -8.02
CA TYR A 33 -3.03 10.60 -6.57
C TYR A 33 -2.78 9.25 -5.89
N LEU A 34 -1.75 9.18 -5.05
CA LEU A 34 -1.42 7.99 -4.29
C LEU A 34 -2.29 7.93 -3.02
N SER A 35 -3.42 7.25 -3.12
CA SER A 35 -4.34 6.98 -2.03
C SER A 35 -4.00 5.64 -1.34
N THR A 36 -4.89 5.14 -0.51
CA THR A 36 -4.67 3.94 0.30
C THR A 36 -5.90 3.05 0.37
N VAL A 37 -5.72 1.72 0.42
CA VAL A 37 -6.82 0.79 0.73
C VAL A 37 -7.39 0.97 2.14
N GLN A 38 -6.73 1.71 3.03
CA GLN A 38 -7.26 1.97 4.37
C GLN A 38 -8.54 2.81 4.37
N VAL A 39 -8.91 3.42 3.25
CA VAL A 39 -10.22 4.08 3.09
C VAL A 39 -11.40 3.11 3.20
N TYR A 40 -11.18 1.82 2.99
CA TYR A 40 -12.18 0.77 3.16
C TYR A 40 -12.35 0.27 4.60
N GLY A 41 -11.46 0.67 5.53
CA GLY A 41 -11.39 0.12 6.88
C GLY A 41 -10.60 -1.20 6.96
N ARG A 42 -10.79 -1.95 8.04
CA ARG A 42 -9.98 -3.15 8.35
C ARG A 42 -10.78 -4.44 8.46
N GLU A 43 -12.09 -4.36 8.61
CA GLU A 43 -12.97 -5.51 8.77
C GLU A 43 -14.02 -5.54 7.65
N PHE A 44 -14.10 -6.66 6.97
CA PHE A 44 -14.96 -6.82 5.81
C PHE A 44 -15.90 -8.00 5.99
N ASN A 45 -17.17 -7.75 5.68
CA ASN A 45 -18.21 -8.80 5.61
C ASN A 45 -18.20 -9.51 4.24
N ARG A 46 -17.46 -8.98 3.27
CA ARG A 46 -17.40 -9.50 1.90
C ARG A 46 -16.02 -10.10 1.61
N LYS A 47 -16.02 -11.15 0.76
CA LYS A 47 -14.77 -11.81 0.34
C LYS A 47 -13.96 -11.01 -0.70
N LYS A 48 -14.61 -10.11 -1.45
CA LYS A 48 -14.01 -9.32 -2.53
C LYS A 48 -14.37 -7.84 -2.38
N ILE A 49 -13.37 -6.98 -2.38
CA ILE A 49 -13.46 -5.53 -2.19
C ILE A 49 -13.11 -4.85 -3.52
N SER A 50 -14.11 -4.32 -4.20
CA SER A 50 -13.94 -3.53 -5.43
C SER A 50 -13.81 -2.03 -5.12
N GLU A 51 -13.49 -1.24 -6.13
CA GLU A 51 -13.37 0.22 -6.01
C GLU A 51 -14.69 0.91 -5.63
N ASN A 52 -15.82 0.26 -5.92
CA ASN A 52 -17.17 0.74 -5.54
C ASN A 52 -17.57 0.31 -4.12
N PHE A 53 -16.67 -0.34 -3.38
CA PHE A 53 -16.96 -0.71 -1.99
C PHE A 53 -17.05 0.53 -1.12
N GLU A 54 -17.98 0.54 -0.16
CA GLU A 54 -18.19 1.65 0.76
C GLU A 54 -16.92 1.99 1.56
N LYS A 55 -16.64 3.28 1.66
CA LYS A 55 -15.54 3.78 2.49
C LYS A 55 -15.92 3.68 3.96
N ARG A 56 -15.01 3.15 4.77
CA ARG A 56 -15.12 3.09 6.24
C ARG A 56 -13.87 3.67 6.87
N ILE A 57 -13.98 4.91 7.30
CA ILE A 57 -12.85 5.67 7.83
C ILE A 57 -12.61 5.31 9.30
N GLU A 58 -11.42 4.82 9.62
CA GLU A 58 -11.07 4.35 10.97
C GLU A 58 -9.92 5.14 11.63
N ASN A 59 -9.25 6.02 10.88
CA ASN A 59 -8.13 6.80 11.41
C ASN A 59 -7.92 8.09 10.58
N ILE A 60 -7.13 9.02 11.14
CA ILE A 60 -6.83 10.32 10.51
C ILE A 60 -6.14 10.16 9.16
N TYR A 61 -5.29 9.16 9.00
CA TYR A 61 -4.60 8.88 7.73
C TYR A 61 -5.61 8.53 6.62
N SER A 62 -6.51 7.58 6.87
CA SER A 62 -7.55 7.22 5.91
C SER A 62 -8.55 8.35 5.69
N LEU A 63 -8.82 9.18 6.72
CA LEU A 63 -9.68 10.35 6.61
C LEU A 63 -9.12 11.36 5.59
N THR A 64 -7.87 11.77 5.77
CA THR A 64 -7.26 12.78 4.88
C THR A 64 -7.11 12.29 3.45
N HIS A 65 -6.82 11.00 3.24
CA HIS A 65 -6.81 10.40 1.90
C HIS A 65 -8.22 10.36 1.28
N SER A 66 -9.25 9.98 2.05
CA SER A 66 -10.64 10.01 1.57
C SER A 66 -11.07 11.41 1.16
N MET A 67 -10.74 12.43 1.96
CA MET A 67 -11.03 13.84 1.62
C MET A 67 -10.35 14.25 0.31
N CYS A 68 -9.11 13.81 0.07
CA CYS A 68 -8.42 14.08 -1.20
C CYS A 68 -9.10 13.39 -2.39
N GLU A 69 -9.52 12.14 -2.23
CA GLU A 69 -10.28 11.42 -3.26
C GLU A 69 -11.58 12.14 -3.60
N ASP A 70 -12.34 12.57 -2.58
CA ASP A 70 -13.62 13.27 -2.76
C ASP A 70 -13.41 14.66 -3.40
N LEU A 71 -12.35 15.37 -3.04
CA LEU A 71 -11.97 16.64 -3.66
C LEU A 71 -11.64 16.48 -5.16
N LEU A 72 -10.88 15.43 -5.52
CA LEU A 72 -10.58 15.12 -6.92
C LEU A 72 -11.84 14.73 -7.68
N TYR A 73 -12.68 13.90 -7.09
CA TYR A 73 -13.95 13.49 -7.71
C TYR A 73 -14.89 14.67 -7.92
N PHE A 74 -14.98 15.59 -6.98
CA PHE A 74 -15.74 16.84 -7.11
C PHE A 74 -15.27 17.69 -8.31
N ASN A 75 -13.96 17.62 -8.62
CA ASN A 75 -13.35 18.37 -9.73
C ASN A 75 -13.26 17.58 -11.06
N ASN A 76 -13.91 16.42 -11.19
CA ASN A 76 -13.77 15.48 -12.30
C ASN A 76 -14.17 16.05 -13.68
N LYS A 77 -15.01 17.09 -13.72
CA LYS A 77 -15.42 17.77 -14.97
C LYS A 77 -14.30 18.66 -15.54
N THR A 78 -13.35 19.09 -14.70
CA THR A 78 -12.29 20.04 -15.09
C THR A 78 -10.90 19.45 -15.04
N ILE A 79 -10.69 18.41 -14.23
CA ILE A 79 -9.38 17.80 -14.02
C ILE A 79 -9.50 16.29 -14.20
N LYS A 80 -8.73 15.71 -15.12
CA LYS A 80 -8.58 14.24 -15.22
C LYS A 80 -7.75 13.74 -14.05
N PHE A 81 -8.19 12.65 -13.42
CA PHE A 81 -7.46 12.10 -12.29
C PHE A 81 -7.60 10.57 -12.17
N HIS A 82 -6.65 9.99 -11.45
CA HIS A 82 -6.68 8.61 -10.97
C HIS A 82 -6.29 8.60 -9.49
N CYS A 83 -7.11 8.02 -8.62
CA CYS A 83 -6.78 7.74 -7.22
C CYS A 83 -6.34 6.27 -7.11
N LEU A 84 -5.08 6.06 -6.80
CA LEU A 84 -4.50 4.74 -6.60
C LEU A 84 -4.66 4.33 -5.14
N ARG A 85 -5.60 3.44 -4.83
CA ARG A 85 -5.78 2.87 -3.49
C ARG A 85 -4.75 1.76 -3.29
N ILE A 86 -3.59 2.17 -2.80
CA ILE A 86 -2.40 1.35 -2.67
C ILE A 86 -2.49 0.49 -1.42
N SER A 87 -2.18 -0.81 -1.53
CA SER A 87 -2.10 -1.73 -0.41
C SER A 87 -0.76 -1.62 0.35
N ASN A 88 -0.37 -2.63 1.13
CA ASN A 88 0.87 -2.53 1.93
C ASN A 88 2.08 -2.75 1.03
N THR A 89 2.76 -1.68 0.68
CA THR A 89 3.97 -1.71 -0.14
C THR A 89 5.20 -2.14 0.66
N PHE A 90 6.15 -2.74 -0.03
CA PHE A 90 7.49 -2.97 0.48
C PHE A 90 8.54 -2.76 -0.62
N GLY A 91 9.74 -2.40 -0.22
CA GLY A 91 10.86 -2.16 -1.14
C GLY A 91 11.91 -1.25 -0.54
N MET A 92 13.05 -1.13 -1.21
CA MET A 92 14.16 -0.27 -0.80
C MET A 92 13.85 1.20 -1.08
N PRO A 93 14.13 2.09 -0.13
CA PRO A 93 14.13 3.52 -0.42
C PRO A 93 15.34 3.87 -1.31
N ILE A 94 15.12 4.75 -2.28
CA ILE A 94 16.22 5.25 -3.14
C ILE A 94 17.21 6.07 -2.32
N LEU A 95 16.71 6.86 -1.36
CA LEU A 95 17.54 7.68 -0.48
C LEU A 95 17.66 7.01 0.89
N PRO A 96 18.90 6.83 1.42
CA PRO A 96 19.12 6.17 2.72
C PRO A 96 18.42 6.85 3.91
N LYS A 97 18.17 8.16 3.80
CA LYS A 97 17.50 8.98 4.84
C LYS A 97 15.99 8.78 4.92
N ILE A 98 15.36 8.11 3.94
CA ILE A 98 13.92 7.87 3.94
C ILE A 98 13.59 6.81 5.00
N ASP A 99 12.85 7.18 6.02
CA ASP A 99 12.36 6.23 7.01
C ASP A 99 11.15 5.45 6.44
N CYS A 100 11.38 4.19 6.08
CA CYS A 100 10.35 3.25 5.65
C CYS A 100 10.29 2.00 6.55
N TRP A 101 11.01 2.03 7.68
CA TRP A 101 11.16 0.87 8.56
C TRP A 101 9.95 0.64 9.48
N TRP A 102 9.01 1.57 9.53
CA TRP A 102 7.71 1.38 10.17
C TRP A 102 6.75 0.50 9.35
N LEU A 103 7.04 0.26 8.05
CA LEU A 103 6.33 -0.69 7.21
C LEU A 103 6.64 -2.12 7.65
N VAL A 104 5.59 -2.90 7.90
CA VAL A 104 5.72 -4.22 8.55
C VAL A 104 6.71 -5.15 7.85
N LEU A 105 6.61 -5.30 6.52
CA LEU A 105 7.49 -6.21 5.77
C LEU A 105 8.94 -5.69 5.76
N ASN A 106 9.12 -4.38 5.55
CA ASN A 106 10.44 -3.75 5.57
C ASN A 106 11.11 -3.95 6.94
N ASN A 107 10.36 -3.72 8.03
CA ASN A 107 10.85 -3.93 9.40
C ASN A 107 11.26 -5.39 9.64
N PHE A 108 10.42 -6.34 9.22
CA PHE A 108 10.71 -7.77 9.40
C PHE A 108 11.97 -8.19 8.63
N CYS A 109 12.16 -7.73 7.41
CA CYS A 109 13.36 -8.00 6.63
C CYS A 109 14.62 -7.40 7.29
N LYS A 110 14.54 -6.15 7.75
CA LYS A 110 15.63 -5.47 8.47
C LYS A 110 15.97 -6.21 9.77
N ASP A 111 14.97 -6.59 10.56
CA ASP A 111 15.19 -7.33 11.81
C ASP A 111 15.75 -8.75 11.55
N ALA A 112 15.30 -9.40 10.48
CA ALA A 112 15.83 -10.71 10.08
C ALA A 112 17.33 -10.66 9.76
N ILE A 113 17.78 -9.64 9.01
CA ILE A 113 19.20 -9.46 8.67
C ILE A 113 20.01 -9.05 9.90
N ASN A 114 19.58 -8.00 10.61
CA ASN A 114 20.41 -7.38 11.65
C ASN A 114 20.37 -8.10 12.99
N LYS A 115 19.28 -8.85 13.28
CA LYS A 115 19.03 -9.45 14.60
C LYS A 115 18.81 -10.95 14.56
N ASN A 116 18.86 -11.59 13.39
CA ASN A 116 18.49 -13.01 13.19
C ASN A 116 17.14 -13.41 13.79
N LYS A 117 16.23 -12.44 13.94
CA LYS A 117 14.91 -12.66 14.51
C LYS A 117 13.88 -11.69 13.97
N ILE A 118 12.62 -12.11 13.91
CA ILE A 118 11.46 -11.29 13.58
C ILE A 118 10.58 -11.20 14.81
N ILE A 119 10.17 -9.98 15.23
CA ILE A 119 9.31 -9.77 16.38
C ILE A 119 7.93 -9.33 15.92
N ILE A 120 6.90 -10.12 16.26
CA ILE A 120 5.49 -9.79 16.03
C ILE A 120 4.91 -9.28 17.35
N ASN A 121 4.61 -7.98 17.42
CA ASN A 121 4.09 -7.34 18.65
C ASN A 121 2.63 -7.70 18.96
N SER A 122 1.86 -8.17 17.97
CA SER A 122 0.49 -8.66 18.09
C SER A 122 0.45 -10.19 18.12
N ASP A 123 -0.73 -10.77 17.92
CA ASP A 123 -0.92 -12.22 17.68
C ASP A 123 -0.58 -12.63 16.23
N GLY A 124 -0.36 -11.65 15.33
CA GLY A 124 -0.04 -11.87 13.93
C GLY A 124 -1.22 -12.29 13.06
N SER A 125 -2.46 -12.25 13.53
CA SER A 125 -3.66 -12.65 12.79
C SER A 125 -4.13 -11.63 11.76
N ALA A 126 -3.72 -10.36 11.89
CA ALA A 126 -4.16 -9.29 11.00
C ALA A 126 -3.80 -9.61 9.54
N LEU A 127 -4.80 -9.56 8.66
CA LEU A 127 -4.63 -9.79 7.23
C LEU A 127 -4.20 -8.52 6.50
N ARG A 128 -3.26 -8.65 5.57
CA ARG A 128 -2.79 -7.58 4.69
C ARG A 128 -2.55 -8.12 3.29
N ASP A 129 -2.78 -7.27 2.31
CA ASP A 129 -2.31 -7.48 0.94
C ASP A 129 -0.94 -6.80 0.82
N PHE A 130 0.07 -7.50 0.32
CA PHE A 130 1.43 -6.98 0.16
C PHE A 130 1.79 -6.91 -1.32
N ILE A 131 2.37 -5.79 -1.73
CA ILE A 131 2.82 -5.54 -3.10
C ILE A 131 4.22 -4.92 -3.10
N SER A 132 4.98 -5.17 -4.17
CA SER A 132 6.25 -4.48 -4.38
C SER A 132 6.04 -3.02 -4.80
N LEU A 133 7.06 -2.18 -4.62
CA LEU A 133 7.08 -0.83 -5.21
C LEU A 133 7.05 -0.88 -6.74
N ASP A 134 7.57 -1.96 -7.35
CA ASP A 134 7.58 -2.14 -8.81
C ASP A 134 6.15 -2.20 -9.36
N LEU A 135 5.22 -2.86 -8.66
CA LEU A 135 3.81 -2.91 -9.10
C LEU A 135 3.16 -1.53 -9.06
N VAL A 136 3.48 -0.71 -8.06
CA VAL A 136 3.01 0.68 -7.98
C VAL A 136 3.59 1.49 -9.15
N TYR A 137 4.89 1.36 -9.38
CA TYR A 137 5.59 2.03 -10.49
C TYR A 137 4.99 1.65 -11.85
N GLU A 138 4.84 0.34 -12.13
CA GLU A 138 4.23 -0.14 -13.38
C GLU A 138 2.82 0.44 -13.58
N THR A 139 2.01 0.47 -12.51
CA THR A 139 0.66 1.05 -12.57
C THR A 139 0.70 2.53 -12.98
N ILE A 140 1.60 3.32 -12.39
CA ILE A 140 1.77 4.74 -12.71
C ILE A 140 2.18 4.91 -14.18
N VAL A 141 3.19 4.16 -14.64
CA VAL A 141 3.68 4.22 -16.04
C VAL A 141 2.55 3.91 -17.03
N ARG A 142 1.75 2.87 -16.76
CA ARG A 142 0.61 2.51 -17.63
C ARG A 142 -0.45 3.62 -17.70
N LEU A 143 -0.67 4.34 -16.59
CA LEU A 143 -1.66 5.41 -16.53
C LEU A 143 -1.15 6.71 -17.16
N VAL A 144 0.15 7.02 -17.06
CA VAL A 144 0.73 8.20 -17.74
C VAL A 144 0.56 8.08 -19.24
N GLY A 145 0.80 6.90 -19.82
CA GLY A 145 0.72 6.65 -21.25
C GLY A 145 -0.69 6.45 -21.83
N LYS A 146 -1.73 6.37 -20.98
CA LYS A 146 -3.11 6.10 -21.43
C LYS A 146 -4.05 7.26 -21.12
N ASP A 147 -4.91 7.59 -22.08
CA ASP A 147 -6.07 8.45 -21.81
C ASP A 147 -7.23 7.56 -21.30
N SER A 148 -7.37 7.48 -20.00
CA SER A 148 -8.41 6.68 -19.35
C SER A 148 -9.16 7.50 -18.33
N ASN A 149 -10.47 7.23 -18.18
CA ASN A 149 -11.34 7.91 -17.21
C ASN A 149 -11.68 7.00 -16.02
N ILE A 150 -10.69 6.29 -15.47
CA ILE A 150 -10.89 5.39 -14.33
C ILE A 150 -10.53 6.17 -13.05
N PRO A 151 -11.51 6.63 -12.26
CA PRO A 151 -11.24 7.54 -11.14
C PRO A 151 -10.52 6.84 -9.97
N PHE A 152 -10.90 5.59 -9.66
CA PHE A 152 -10.36 4.83 -8.53
C PHE A 152 -9.80 3.49 -9.00
N ILE A 153 -8.65 3.11 -8.46
CA ILE A 153 -7.95 1.88 -8.84
C ILE A 153 -7.36 1.23 -7.58
N ASN A 154 -7.74 -0.02 -7.30
CA ASN A 154 -7.08 -0.83 -6.28
C ASN A 154 -5.72 -1.29 -6.77
N VAL A 155 -4.64 -0.77 -6.20
CA VAL A 155 -3.27 -1.21 -6.49
C VAL A 155 -2.88 -2.25 -5.44
N CYS A 156 -3.18 -3.50 -5.75
CA CYS A 156 -3.15 -4.64 -4.83
C CYS A 156 -2.71 -5.90 -5.56
N SER A 157 -2.21 -6.89 -4.82
CA SER A 157 -1.93 -8.23 -5.37
C SER A 157 -3.23 -9.05 -5.58
N GLY A 158 -4.29 -8.69 -4.86
CA GLY A 158 -5.53 -9.45 -4.80
C GLY A 158 -5.47 -10.66 -3.86
N ASN A 159 -4.40 -10.81 -3.09
CA ASN A 159 -4.22 -11.91 -2.13
C ASN A 159 -3.86 -11.36 -0.75
N THR A 160 -4.67 -11.72 0.26
CA THR A 160 -4.36 -11.33 1.64
C THR A 160 -3.62 -12.44 2.38
N THR A 161 -2.64 -12.01 3.16
CA THR A 161 -1.76 -12.87 3.96
C THR A 161 -1.74 -12.33 5.39
N SER A 162 -1.74 -13.21 6.40
CA SER A 162 -1.59 -12.77 7.79
C SER A 162 -0.16 -12.28 8.07
N ILE A 163 -0.03 -11.41 9.06
CA ILE A 163 1.29 -10.95 9.53
C ILE A 163 2.16 -12.14 9.96
N ARG A 164 1.55 -13.18 10.52
CA ARG A 164 2.25 -14.42 10.90
C ARG A 164 2.74 -15.19 9.67
N GLU A 165 1.90 -15.34 8.64
CA GLU A 165 2.29 -16.03 7.39
C GLU A 165 3.42 -15.29 6.67
N ILE A 166 3.39 -13.94 6.60
CA ILE A 166 4.46 -13.17 5.95
C ILE A 166 5.78 -13.27 6.72
N ALA A 167 5.74 -13.26 8.07
CA ALA A 167 6.91 -13.48 8.89
C ALA A 167 7.53 -14.87 8.65
N HIS A 168 6.69 -15.90 8.50
CA HIS A 168 7.17 -17.25 8.16
C HIS A 168 7.76 -17.32 6.75
N LYS A 169 7.20 -16.62 5.76
CA LYS A 169 7.78 -16.55 4.41
C LYS A 169 9.18 -15.92 4.43
N ILE A 170 9.37 -14.84 5.20
CA ILE A 170 10.67 -14.19 5.36
C ILE A 170 11.63 -15.12 6.11
N SER A 171 11.21 -15.72 7.24
CA SER A 171 12.04 -16.60 8.07
C SER A 171 12.56 -17.84 7.31
N LYS A 172 11.78 -18.34 6.34
CA LYS A 172 12.12 -19.51 5.52
C LYS A 172 12.66 -19.16 4.14
N ASN A 173 12.95 -17.87 3.89
CA ASN A 173 13.44 -17.43 2.59
C ASN A 173 14.84 -18.02 2.32
N ASN A 174 15.06 -18.51 1.10
CA ASN A 174 16.33 -19.13 0.68
C ASN A 174 17.54 -18.17 0.70
N TYR A 175 17.31 -16.88 0.95
CA TYR A 175 18.37 -15.90 1.21
C TYR A 175 19.15 -16.23 2.49
N PHE A 176 18.50 -16.78 3.51
CA PHE A 176 19.12 -17.10 4.78
C PHE A 176 19.63 -18.56 4.78
N LYS A 177 20.90 -18.77 5.20
CA LYS A 177 21.46 -20.12 5.41
C LYS A 177 20.72 -20.87 6.52
N ASN A 178 20.36 -20.14 7.59
CA ASN A 178 19.65 -20.68 8.75
C ASN A 178 18.26 -20.04 8.88
N LYS A 179 17.32 -20.78 9.47
CA LYS A 179 15.98 -20.30 9.74
C LYS A 179 16.00 -19.15 10.75
N ILE A 180 15.39 -18.01 10.38
CA ILE A 180 15.27 -16.86 11.25
C ILE A 180 14.23 -17.12 12.35
N LYS A 181 14.56 -16.80 13.61
CA LYS A 181 13.67 -16.98 14.76
C LYS A 181 12.47 -16.02 14.70
N ILE A 182 11.26 -16.53 14.92
CA ILE A 182 10.05 -15.69 15.05
C ILE A 182 9.64 -15.65 16.52
N VAL A 183 9.46 -14.43 17.04
CA VAL A 183 8.99 -14.16 18.41
C VAL A 183 7.63 -13.48 18.33
N ILE A 184 6.60 -14.10 18.92
CA ILE A 184 5.23 -13.57 18.94
C ILE A 184 4.90 -13.18 20.38
N LYS A 185 4.63 -11.87 20.61
CA LYS A 185 4.38 -11.36 21.98
C LYS A 185 3.00 -11.73 22.52
N LYS A 186 1.96 -11.73 21.66
CA LYS A 186 0.61 -12.15 22.07
C LYS A 186 0.33 -13.57 21.60
N LYS A 187 0.19 -14.50 22.53
CA LYS A 187 0.08 -15.94 22.21
C LYS A 187 -1.26 -16.35 21.61
N ARG A 188 -2.38 -15.71 22.04
CA ARG A 188 -3.72 -16.09 21.58
C ARG A 188 -3.91 -15.63 20.14
N PHE A 189 -3.95 -16.57 19.21
CA PHE A 189 -4.21 -16.34 17.80
C PHE A 189 -5.72 -16.38 17.51
N THR A 190 -6.24 -15.33 16.86
CA THR A 190 -7.64 -15.26 16.45
C THR A 190 -7.70 -15.23 14.92
N PRO A 191 -8.00 -16.36 14.25
CA PRO A 191 -8.06 -16.42 12.79
C PRO A 191 -9.06 -15.41 12.24
N LYS A 192 -8.70 -14.70 11.19
CA LYS A 192 -9.60 -13.77 10.49
C LYS A 192 -10.05 -14.35 9.15
N LYS A 193 -11.28 -14.05 8.73
CA LYS A 193 -11.80 -14.45 7.42
C LYS A 193 -10.98 -13.76 6.33
N LYS A 194 -10.42 -14.54 5.41
CA LYS A 194 -9.67 -14.01 4.26
C LYS A 194 -10.60 -13.24 3.33
N PHE A 195 -10.10 -12.14 2.82
CA PHE A 195 -10.71 -11.33 1.79
C PHE A 195 -9.68 -11.04 0.70
N LYS A 196 -10.10 -10.45 -0.41
CA LYS A 196 -9.20 -9.98 -1.46
C LYS A 196 -9.69 -8.66 -2.04
N TYR A 197 -8.77 -7.84 -2.48
CA TYR A 197 -9.11 -6.68 -3.29
C TYR A 197 -9.35 -7.10 -4.74
N ASP A 198 -10.28 -6.43 -5.41
CA ASP A 198 -10.49 -6.62 -6.84
C ASP A 198 -9.33 -5.96 -7.62
N THR A 199 -8.71 -6.72 -8.49
CA THR A 199 -7.61 -6.27 -9.35
C THR A 199 -7.99 -6.27 -10.83
N SER A 200 -9.28 -6.35 -11.15
CA SER A 200 -9.76 -6.42 -12.54
C SER A 200 -9.36 -5.17 -13.35
N ILE A 201 -9.30 -3.99 -12.73
CA ILE A 201 -8.84 -2.77 -13.37
C ILE A 201 -7.35 -2.84 -13.70
N LEU A 202 -6.50 -3.31 -12.79
CA LEU A 202 -5.07 -3.50 -13.07
C LEU A 202 -4.85 -4.46 -14.26
N LYS A 203 -5.61 -5.54 -14.31
CA LYS A 203 -5.57 -6.48 -15.47
C LYS A 203 -5.95 -5.80 -16.77
N LYS A 204 -6.99 -4.95 -16.79
CA LYS A 204 -7.37 -4.15 -17.97
C LYS A 204 -6.28 -3.14 -18.38
N LEU A 205 -5.49 -2.68 -17.42
CA LEU A 205 -4.33 -1.82 -17.68
C LEU A 205 -3.08 -2.62 -18.11
N SER A 206 -3.18 -3.95 -18.20
CA SER A 206 -2.06 -4.86 -18.50
C SER A 206 -0.94 -4.79 -17.45
N VAL A 207 -1.30 -4.54 -16.18
CA VAL A 207 -0.40 -4.61 -15.04
C VAL A 207 -0.41 -6.04 -14.49
N ASN A 208 0.78 -6.62 -14.33
CA ASN A 208 0.90 -7.98 -13.80
C ASN A 208 0.78 -8.00 -12.28
N THR A 209 -0.37 -8.44 -11.78
CA THR A 209 -0.63 -8.59 -10.33
C THR A 209 -0.13 -9.91 -9.73
N ASN A 210 0.30 -10.87 -10.57
CA ASN A 210 0.76 -12.19 -10.12
C ASN A 210 2.24 -12.17 -9.74
N GLU A 211 2.63 -11.26 -8.85
CA GLU A 211 4.00 -11.22 -8.35
C GLU A 211 4.29 -12.42 -7.44
N ASN A 212 5.42 -13.09 -7.67
CA ASN A 212 5.93 -14.05 -6.71
C ASN A 212 6.52 -13.31 -5.50
N ILE A 213 5.74 -13.22 -4.44
CA ILE A 213 6.12 -12.48 -3.23
C ILE A 213 7.45 -13.00 -2.62
N ASN A 214 7.75 -14.31 -2.73
CA ASN A 214 8.99 -14.86 -2.19
C ASN A 214 10.21 -14.36 -2.98
N GLU A 215 10.13 -14.28 -4.31
CA GLU A 215 11.19 -13.71 -5.16
C GLU A 215 11.38 -12.22 -4.88
N ARG A 216 10.28 -11.46 -4.74
CA ARG A 216 10.33 -10.03 -4.39
C ARG A 216 10.97 -9.80 -3.03
N ILE A 217 10.63 -10.63 -2.03
CA ILE A 217 11.29 -10.60 -0.71
C ILE A 217 12.78 -10.91 -0.85
N THR A 218 13.17 -11.92 -1.64
CA THR A 218 14.57 -12.28 -1.86
C THR A 218 15.35 -11.12 -2.49
N THR A 219 14.79 -10.47 -3.50
CA THR A 219 15.38 -9.29 -4.14
C THR A 219 15.56 -8.15 -3.12
N PHE A 220 14.54 -7.88 -2.32
CA PHE A 220 14.60 -6.86 -1.28
C PHE A 220 15.68 -7.15 -0.23
N LEU A 221 15.77 -8.41 0.26
CA LEU A 221 16.81 -8.82 1.21
C LEU A 221 18.23 -8.66 0.63
N LYS A 222 18.43 -9.00 -0.65
CA LYS A 222 19.71 -8.81 -1.34
C LYS A 222 20.10 -7.33 -1.43
N CYS A 223 19.14 -6.45 -1.72
CA CYS A 223 19.38 -5.00 -1.76
C CYS A 223 19.70 -4.47 -0.36
N LEU A 224 18.95 -4.88 0.65
CA LEU A 224 19.10 -4.43 2.03
C LEU A 224 20.47 -4.81 2.65
N ASN A 225 21.07 -5.92 2.22
CA ASN A 225 22.38 -6.36 2.72
C ASN A 225 23.56 -5.63 2.05
N LYS A 226 23.30 -4.84 0.98
CA LYS A 226 24.34 -4.05 0.28
C LYS A 226 24.47 -2.62 0.82
N THR A 227 23.52 -2.19 1.66
CA THR A 227 23.48 -0.88 2.32
C THR A 227 23.92 -0.97 3.77
#